data_67579230226acf9fc7775ebb71a2b9ca
#
_entry.id   67579230226acf9fc7775ebb71a2b9ca
#
_cell.length_a   1.000
_cell.length_b   1.000
_cell.length_c   1.000
_cell.angle_alpha   90.00
_cell.angle_beta   90.00
_cell.angle_gamma   90.00
#
_symmetry.space_group_name_H-M   'P 1'
#
loop_
_entity.id
_entity.type
_entity.pdbx_description
1 polymer ?
#
loop_
_entity_poly.entity_id
_entity_poly.type
_entity_poly.pdbx_seq_one_letter_code
_entity_poly.pdbx_strand_id
1 'polypeptide(L)'
;MNEEVERIKAMVNQALAEARSQGAKQVTALHLTMFDHDEDVLPAVQKTLTLVSVGTLAEGARLITRPAPSRYICWNCCGLRFESEERDAMCPNCGGVSFILPPEITFALDRVEFGD
;
A
#
# COMPACT_ATOMS: atom_id res chain seq x y z
N MET A 1 -17.20 2.97 11.40
CA MET A 1 -15.90 3.52 11.28
C MET A 1 -15.04 2.74 10.32
N ASN A 2 -14.33 3.40 9.48
CA ASN A 2 -13.63 2.77 8.39
C ASN A 2 -12.25 2.27 8.84
N GLU A 3 -11.98 0.98 8.65
CA GLU A 3 -10.68 0.38 8.98
C GLU A 3 -9.54 1.05 8.23
N GLU A 4 -9.79 1.53 7.02
CA GLU A 4 -8.77 2.21 6.23
C GLU A 4 -8.33 3.52 6.87
N VAL A 5 -9.27 4.26 7.45
CA VAL A 5 -8.94 5.51 8.15
C VAL A 5 -8.01 5.20 9.33
N GLU A 6 -8.31 4.15 10.09
CA GLU A 6 -7.46 3.75 11.22
C GLU A 6 -6.07 3.30 10.77
N ARG A 7 -5.98 2.59 9.66
CA ARG A 7 -4.68 2.18 9.08
C ARG A 7 -3.86 3.37 8.63
N ILE A 8 -4.51 4.36 8.02
CA ILE A 8 -3.83 5.57 7.57
C ILE A 8 -3.35 6.38 8.76
N LYS A 9 -4.16 6.48 9.81
CA LYS A 9 -3.74 7.15 11.05
C LYS A 9 -2.54 6.46 11.68
N ALA A 10 -2.55 5.13 11.73
CA ALA A 10 -1.44 4.35 12.28
C ALA A 10 -0.17 4.57 11.45
N MET A 11 -0.30 4.61 10.13
CA MET A 11 0.81 4.86 9.23
C MET A 11 1.41 6.25 9.45
N VAL A 12 0.56 7.27 9.56
CA VAL A 12 1.03 8.64 9.82
C VAL A 12 1.71 8.71 11.17
N ASN A 13 1.16 8.08 12.20
CA ASN A 13 1.78 8.04 13.53
C ASN A 13 3.14 7.37 13.49
N GLN A 14 3.29 6.29 12.74
CA GLN A 14 4.58 5.62 12.56
C GLN A 14 5.59 6.54 11.88
N ALA A 15 5.18 7.23 10.82
CA ALA A 15 6.03 8.18 10.12
C ALA A 15 6.48 9.33 11.02
N LEU A 16 5.56 9.83 11.84
CA LEU A 16 5.87 10.90 12.79
C LEU A 16 6.85 10.43 13.87
N ALA A 17 6.69 9.20 14.35
CA ALA A 17 7.60 8.63 15.34
C ALA A 17 9.00 8.49 14.76
N GLU A 18 9.12 8.03 13.52
CA GLU A 18 10.41 7.92 12.84
C GLU A 18 11.05 9.29 12.63
N ALA A 19 10.25 10.29 12.25
CA ALA A 19 10.74 11.65 12.06
C ALA A 19 11.33 12.21 13.37
N ARG A 20 10.63 12.03 14.48
CA ARG A 20 11.10 12.47 15.79
C ARG A 20 12.37 11.75 16.22
N SER A 21 12.43 10.45 15.95
CA SER A 21 13.61 9.64 16.28
C SER A 21 14.85 10.13 15.54
N GLN A 22 14.69 10.62 14.33
CA GLN A 22 15.81 11.11 13.51
C GLN A 22 16.03 12.61 13.62
N GLY A 23 15.26 13.31 14.44
CA GLY A 23 15.36 14.74 14.58
C GLY A 23 14.91 15.51 13.35
N ALA A 24 14.11 14.91 12.50
CA ALA A 24 13.61 15.57 11.30
C ALA A 24 12.55 16.61 11.66
N LYS A 25 12.49 17.67 10.89
CA LYS A 25 11.51 18.75 11.08
C LYS A 25 10.24 18.54 10.28
N GLN A 26 10.29 17.70 9.25
CA GLN A 26 9.18 17.49 8.34
C GLN A 26 9.27 16.13 7.68
N VAL A 27 8.10 15.53 7.46
CA VAL A 27 7.97 14.37 6.59
C VAL A 27 7.64 14.90 5.20
N THR A 28 8.48 14.62 4.21
CA THR A 28 8.32 15.16 2.86
C THR A 28 7.59 14.21 1.92
N ALA A 29 7.73 12.91 2.14
CA ALA A 29 7.04 11.91 1.31
C ALA A 29 6.83 10.61 2.07
N LEU A 30 5.75 9.92 1.70
CA LEU A 30 5.43 8.59 2.18
C LEU A 30 5.39 7.66 0.99
N HIS A 31 6.16 6.57 1.05
CA HIS A 31 6.21 5.56 -0.02
C HIS A 31 5.37 4.37 0.39
N LEU A 32 4.37 4.06 -0.41
CA LEU A 32 3.45 2.95 -0.16
C LEU A 32 3.51 1.91 -1.26
N THR A 33 3.36 0.64 -0.88
CA THR A 33 3.04 -0.43 -1.82
C THR A 33 1.53 -0.64 -1.78
N MET A 34 0.88 -0.57 -2.95
CA MET A 34 -0.56 -0.75 -3.07
C MET A 34 -0.86 -2.18 -3.47
N PHE A 35 -1.55 -2.91 -2.59
CA PHE A 35 -1.96 -4.29 -2.85
C PHE A 35 -3.33 -4.35 -3.50
N ASP A 36 -4.21 -3.39 -3.20
CA ASP A 36 -5.51 -3.27 -3.83
C ASP A 36 -5.38 -2.34 -5.03
N HIS A 37 -5.68 -2.85 -6.23
CA HIS A 37 -5.54 -2.12 -7.48
C HIS A 37 -6.83 -1.47 -7.97
N ASP A 38 -7.85 -1.39 -7.12
CA ASP A 38 -9.09 -0.71 -7.45
C ASP A 38 -8.82 0.78 -7.65
N GLU A 39 -9.37 1.34 -8.72
CA GLU A 39 -9.15 2.74 -9.10
C GLU A 39 -9.58 3.75 -8.05
N ASP A 40 -10.56 3.39 -7.22
CA ASP A 40 -11.10 4.30 -6.20
C ASP A 40 -10.26 4.32 -4.92
N VAL A 41 -9.39 3.35 -4.73
CA VAL A 41 -8.63 3.21 -3.48
C VAL A 41 -7.60 4.31 -3.31
N LEU A 42 -6.79 4.59 -4.33
CA LEU A 42 -5.72 5.58 -4.22
C LEU A 42 -6.24 6.99 -3.93
N PRO A 43 -7.27 7.50 -4.65
CA PRO A 43 -7.83 8.80 -4.31
C PRO A 43 -8.37 8.88 -2.88
N ALA A 44 -9.00 7.80 -2.39
CA ALA A 44 -9.51 7.75 -1.02
C ALA A 44 -8.39 7.81 0.01
N VAL A 45 -7.30 7.08 -0.24
CA VAL A 45 -6.11 7.10 0.62
C VAL A 45 -5.49 8.49 0.66
N GLN A 46 -5.33 9.13 -0.50
CA GLN A 46 -4.78 10.48 -0.58
C GLN A 46 -5.61 11.49 0.19
N LYS A 47 -6.93 11.44 0.03
CA LYS A 47 -7.84 12.35 0.71
C LYS A 47 -7.76 12.17 2.23
N THR A 48 -7.80 10.93 2.70
CA THR A 48 -7.73 10.64 4.13
C THR A 48 -6.37 11.05 4.69
N LEU A 49 -5.28 10.76 3.97
CA LEU A 49 -3.94 11.15 4.37
C LEU A 49 -3.84 12.67 4.57
N THR A 50 -4.37 13.44 3.63
CA THR A 50 -4.38 14.89 3.72
C THR A 50 -5.10 15.36 4.97
N LEU A 51 -6.27 14.77 5.27
CA LEU A 51 -7.06 15.15 6.43
C LEU A 51 -6.38 14.83 7.76
N VAL A 52 -5.79 13.62 7.88
CA VAL A 52 -5.17 13.22 9.15
C VAL A 52 -3.80 13.84 9.38
N SER A 53 -3.19 14.39 8.33
CA SER A 53 -1.85 14.98 8.43
C SER A 53 -1.87 16.48 8.79
N VAL A 54 -3.03 17.12 8.74
CA VAL A 54 -3.15 18.55 9.04
C VAL A 54 -2.66 18.83 10.46
N GLY A 55 -1.79 19.84 10.58
CA GLY A 55 -1.21 20.23 11.87
C GLY A 55 -0.09 19.32 12.36
N THR A 56 0.38 18.38 11.55
CA THR A 56 1.48 17.48 11.92
C THR A 56 2.71 17.74 11.06
N LEU A 57 3.81 17.08 11.40
CA LEU A 57 5.04 17.14 10.58
C LEU A 57 4.83 16.52 9.20
N ALA A 58 3.77 15.74 9.01
CA ALA A 58 3.45 15.11 7.74
C ALA A 58 2.54 15.95 6.85
N GLU A 59 2.13 17.14 7.31
CA GLU A 59 1.29 18.02 6.51
C GLU A 59 1.98 18.39 5.21
N GLY A 60 1.29 18.19 4.08
CA GLY A 60 1.85 18.47 2.76
C GLY A 60 2.79 17.39 2.22
N ALA A 61 2.98 16.29 2.94
CA ALA A 61 3.81 15.19 2.46
C ALA A 61 3.24 14.60 1.16
N ARG A 62 4.13 14.26 0.23
CA ARG A 62 3.72 13.63 -1.03
C ARG A 62 3.49 12.15 -0.81
N LEU A 63 2.49 11.61 -1.49
CA LEU A 63 2.23 10.19 -1.48
C LEU A 63 2.80 9.59 -2.75
N ILE A 64 3.77 8.70 -2.60
CA ILE A 64 4.41 7.99 -3.72
C ILE A 64 4.03 6.53 -3.60
N THR A 65 3.37 6.01 -4.61
CA THR A 65 2.86 4.63 -4.57
C THR A 65 3.44 3.79 -5.69
N ARG A 66 3.52 2.49 -5.42
CA ARG A 66 3.84 1.50 -6.43
C ARG A 66 2.86 0.33 -6.30
N PRO A 67 2.45 -0.29 -7.41
CA PRO A 67 1.60 -1.45 -7.34
C PRO A 67 2.39 -2.69 -6.94
N ALA A 68 1.81 -3.52 -6.07
CA ALA A 68 2.34 -4.84 -5.80
C ALA A 68 1.83 -5.80 -6.87
N PRO A 69 2.57 -6.88 -7.18
CA PRO A 69 2.03 -7.90 -8.07
C PRO A 69 0.80 -8.56 -7.44
N SER A 70 -0.15 -8.96 -8.29
CA SER A 70 -1.33 -9.68 -7.84
C SER A 70 -0.96 -11.11 -7.48
N ARG A 71 -1.68 -11.68 -6.49
CA ARG A 71 -1.49 -13.07 -6.12
C ARG A 71 -2.56 -13.93 -6.77
N TYR A 72 -2.16 -15.10 -7.22
CA TYR A 72 -3.02 -16.05 -7.91
C TYR A 72 -2.93 -17.43 -7.29
N ILE A 73 -3.97 -18.23 -7.49
CA ILE A 73 -3.96 -19.63 -7.12
C ILE A 73 -4.43 -20.46 -8.31
N CYS A 74 -3.69 -21.52 -8.61
CA CYS A 74 -4.09 -22.47 -9.65
C CYS A 74 -4.93 -23.57 -9.05
N TRP A 75 -6.13 -23.78 -9.58
CA TRP A 75 -7.01 -24.87 -9.16
C TRP A 75 -6.82 -26.12 -10.00
N ASN A 76 -6.11 -26.02 -11.12
CA ASN A 76 -6.03 -27.09 -12.10
C ASN A 76 -4.98 -28.15 -11.78
N CYS A 77 -3.83 -27.76 -11.25
CA CYS A 77 -2.78 -28.74 -10.97
C CYS A 77 -2.67 -29.09 -9.48
N CYS A 78 -2.25 -28.20 -8.63
CA CYS A 78 -1.94 -28.55 -7.25
C CYS A 78 -2.21 -27.43 -6.24
N GLY A 79 -2.98 -26.42 -6.63
CA GLY A 79 -3.22 -25.28 -5.75
C GLY A 79 -2.01 -24.39 -5.62
N LEU A 80 -1.13 -24.36 -6.62
CA LEU A 80 0.05 -23.51 -6.61
C LEU A 80 -0.34 -22.04 -6.47
N ARG A 81 0.29 -21.36 -5.52
CA ARG A 81 0.13 -19.92 -5.34
C ARG A 81 1.34 -19.22 -5.93
N PHE A 82 1.09 -18.15 -6.67
CA PHE A 82 2.16 -17.39 -7.32
C PHE A 82 1.77 -15.93 -7.48
N GLU A 83 2.76 -15.09 -7.75
CA GLU A 83 2.55 -13.67 -7.97
C GLU A 83 2.83 -13.32 -9.43
N SER A 84 2.06 -12.39 -9.99
CA SER A 84 2.27 -11.92 -11.35
C SER A 84 1.77 -10.51 -11.51
N GLU A 85 2.47 -9.73 -12.32
CA GLU A 85 2.03 -8.40 -12.71
C GLU A 85 1.08 -8.46 -13.91
N GLU A 86 1.00 -9.62 -14.55
CA GLU A 86 0.13 -9.80 -15.70
C GLU A 86 -1.33 -9.95 -15.27
N ARG A 87 -2.22 -9.40 -16.06
CA ARG A 87 -3.65 -9.60 -15.88
C ARG A 87 -4.01 -10.99 -16.38
N ASP A 88 -4.86 -11.70 -15.63
CA ASP A 88 -5.27 -13.07 -15.98
C ASP A 88 -4.09 -14.03 -16.16
N ALA A 89 -3.13 -13.95 -15.23
CA ALA A 89 -1.94 -14.78 -15.30
C ALA A 89 -2.27 -16.28 -15.28
N MET A 90 -1.55 -17.04 -16.10
CA MET A 90 -1.68 -18.50 -16.17
C MET A 90 -0.70 -19.15 -15.20
N CYS A 91 -1.05 -20.34 -14.73
CA CYS A 91 -0.17 -21.09 -13.83
C CYS A 91 1.18 -21.38 -14.50
N PRO A 92 2.29 -21.02 -13.86
CA PRO A 92 3.61 -21.26 -14.44
C PRO A 92 3.98 -22.74 -14.50
N ASN A 93 3.28 -23.59 -13.75
CA ASN A 93 3.55 -25.03 -13.73
C ASN A 93 2.75 -25.80 -14.80
N CYS A 94 1.47 -25.50 -14.97
CA CYS A 94 0.63 -26.27 -15.89
C CYS A 94 0.03 -25.46 -17.04
N GLY A 95 0.17 -24.12 -17.00
CA GLY A 95 -0.42 -23.25 -18.01
C GLY A 95 -1.93 -23.11 -17.91
N GLY A 96 -2.53 -23.68 -16.88
CA GLY A 96 -3.98 -23.62 -16.70
C GLY A 96 -4.48 -22.30 -16.14
N VAL A 97 -5.79 -22.13 -16.14
CA VAL A 97 -6.44 -20.92 -15.61
C VAL A 97 -6.23 -20.81 -14.11
N SER A 98 -5.91 -19.61 -13.66
CA SER A 98 -5.73 -19.31 -12.26
C SER A 98 -6.73 -18.27 -11.80
N PHE A 99 -7.01 -18.24 -10.50
CA PHE A 99 -7.90 -17.28 -9.89
C PHE A 99 -7.09 -16.27 -9.10
N ILE A 100 -7.48 -14.99 -9.18
CA ILE A 100 -6.84 -13.95 -8.40
C ILE A 100 -7.28 -14.06 -6.95
N LEU A 101 -6.31 -13.94 -6.04
CA LEU A 101 -6.58 -13.90 -4.61
C LEU A 101 -6.74 -12.43 -4.19
N PRO A 102 -7.80 -12.10 -3.44
CA PRO A 102 -7.95 -10.74 -2.96
C PRO A 102 -6.85 -10.39 -1.97
N PRO A 103 -6.40 -9.13 -1.93
CA PRO A 103 -5.37 -8.72 -0.97
C PRO A 103 -5.91 -8.73 0.46
N GLU A 104 -5.07 -9.13 1.41
CA GLU A 104 -5.43 -9.11 2.83
C GLU A 104 -5.38 -7.70 3.40
N ILE A 105 -4.51 -6.87 2.86
CA ILE A 105 -4.40 -5.45 3.23
C ILE A 105 -4.41 -4.60 1.96
N THR A 106 -4.87 -3.37 2.11
CA THR A 106 -5.00 -2.44 0.97
C THR A 106 -3.64 -1.88 0.56
N PHE A 107 -2.81 -1.52 1.54
CA PHE A 107 -1.51 -0.90 1.30
C PHE A 107 -0.57 -1.17 2.47
N ALA A 108 0.73 -0.95 2.24
CA ALA A 108 1.74 -1.01 3.30
C ALA A 108 2.72 0.14 3.13
N LEU A 109 3.18 0.70 4.25
CA LEU A 109 4.21 1.73 4.24
C LEU A 109 5.57 1.10 4.01
N ASP A 110 6.26 1.50 2.92
CA ASP A 110 7.59 1.01 2.60
C ASP A 110 8.68 1.84 3.27
N ARG A 111 8.61 3.15 3.09
CA ARG A 111 9.61 4.07 3.67
C ARG A 111 9.04 5.47 3.74
N VAL A 112 9.75 6.30 4.50
CA VAL A 112 9.37 7.70 4.73
C VAL A 112 10.57 8.57 4.33
N GLU A 113 10.32 9.67 3.63
CA GLU A 113 11.35 10.67 3.35
C GLU A 113 11.16 11.87 4.27
N PHE A 114 12.27 12.38 4.76
CA PHE A 114 12.28 13.48 5.72
C PHE A 114 12.96 14.71 5.14
N GLY A 115 12.57 15.87 5.63
CA GLY A 115 13.22 17.15 5.32
C GLY A 115 13.71 17.83 6.59
N ASP A 116 14.60 18.73 6.41
CA ASP A 116 15.14 19.59 7.49
C ASP A 116 14.23 20.74 7.82
#